data_f8e24569ed9424a5da817608301bc77c
#
_entry.id   f8e24569ed9424a5da817608301bc77c
#
_cell.length_a   1.000
_cell.length_b   1.000
_cell.length_c   1.000
_cell.angle_alpha   90.00
_cell.angle_beta   90.00
_cell.angle_gamma   90.00
#
_symmetry.space_group_name_H-M   'P 1'
#
loop_
_entity.id
_entity.type
_entity.pdbx_description
1 polymer ?
#
loop_
_entity_poly.entity_id
_entity_poly.type
_entity_poly.pdbx_seq_one_letter_code
_entity_poly.pdbx_strand_id
1 'polypeptide(L)'
;MEKYIVETKNLKKYYEMGNNTVKALDGVDFCVKEHEFVAIIGKSGSGKSTLLHMLGGLDIPTSGEVVVDGKALLGLKKEQLAIFRRRNIGFIFQNYNLVPDLSVYENVILPVELDGRHVDREYVKEILELLGLSEKK
;
A
#
# COMPACT_ATOMS: atom_id res chain seq x y z
N MET A 1 7.79 -22.26 12.96
CA MET A 1 8.52 -21.01 12.75
C MET A 1 7.56 -19.91 12.32
N GLU A 2 7.53 -18.83 13.07
CA GLU A 2 6.64 -17.71 12.72
C GLU A 2 7.20 -16.95 11.53
N LYS A 3 6.36 -16.73 10.53
CA LYS A 3 6.73 -15.97 9.35
C LYS A 3 6.24 -14.52 9.49
N TYR A 4 7.14 -13.58 9.36
CA TYR A 4 6.78 -12.17 9.30
C TYR A 4 6.47 -11.78 7.85
N ILE A 5 5.29 -11.26 7.63
CA ILE A 5 4.88 -10.78 6.31
C ILE A 5 5.39 -9.37 6.03
N VAL A 6 5.57 -8.58 7.08
CA VAL A 6 6.09 -7.22 6.99
C VAL A 6 7.13 -7.01 8.09
N GLU A 7 8.28 -6.47 7.72
CA GLU A 7 9.31 -6.07 8.69
C GLU A 7 9.94 -4.75 8.27
N THR A 8 10.15 -3.87 9.24
CA THR A 8 10.98 -2.69 9.05
C THR A 8 12.09 -2.66 10.08
N LYS A 9 13.26 -2.18 9.67
CA LYS A 9 14.41 -2.00 10.57
C LYS A 9 14.96 -0.61 10.39
N ASN A 10 15.00 0.16 11.47
CA ASN A 10 15.56 1.51 11.51
C ASN A 10 15.05 2.36 10.35
N LEU A 11 13.75 2.24 10.08
CA LEU A 11 13.12 2.92 8.95
C LEU A 11 13.06 4.42 9.19
N LYS A 12 13.56 5.18 8.23
CA LYS A 12 13.57 6.64 8.29
C LYS A 12 12.97 7.23 7.03
N LYS A 13 12.16 8.24 7.22
CA LYS A 13 11.65 9.05 6.12
C LYS A 13 11.70 10.51 6.54
N TYR A 14 12.55 11.26 5.89
CA TYR A 14 12.76 12.68 6.15
C TYR A 14 12.31 13.47 4.93
N TYR A 15 11.49 14.48 5.17
CA TYR A 15 11.06 15.42 4.13
C TYR A 15 11.76 16.75 4.36
N GLU A 16 12.35 17.30 3.32
CA GLU A 16 12.94 18.63 3.37
C GLU A 16 11.92 19.65 2.90
N MET A 17 11.60 20.59 3.77
CA MET A 17 10.63 21.65 3.51
C MET A 17 11.30 23.01 3.70
N GLY A 18 11.85 23.56 2.61
CA GLY A 18 12.64 24.78 2.67
C GLY A 18 13.92 24.58 3.47
N ASN A 19 14.09 25.32 4.56
CA ASN A 19 15.25 25.19 5.45
C ASN A 19 15.03 24.20 6.60
N ASN A 20 13.84 23.58 6.65
CA ASN A 20 13.49 22.66 7.72
C ASN A 20 13.40 21.23 7.21
N THR A 21 13.84 20.29 8.04
CA THR A 21 13.69 18.87 7.77
C THR A 21 12.61 18.30 8.70
N VAL A 22 11.61 17.65 8.11
CA VAL A 22 10.58 16.93 8.86
C VAL A 22 10.95 15.46 8.92
N LYS A 23 11.20 14.96 10.12
CA LYS A 23 11.52 13.54 10.35
C LYS A 23 10.22 12.78 10.61
N ALA A 24 9.51 12.44 9.53
CA ALA A 24 8.22 11.76 9.63
C ALA A 24 8.37 10.37 10.25
N LEU A 25 9.42 9.65 9.89
CA LEU A 25 9.82 8.38 10.51
C LEU A 25 11.30 8.51 10.86
N ASP A 26 11.65 8.17 12.09
CA ASP A 26 13.01 8.35 12.59
C ASP A 26 13.51 7.11 13.34
N GLY A 27 13.69 6.02 12.60
CA GLY A 27 14.20 4.78 13.16
C GLY A 27 13.11 3.84 13.67
N VAL A 28 12.13 3.53 12.82
CA VAL A 28 11.01 2.67 13.16
C VAL A 28 11.35 1.20 12.94
N ASP A 29 11.24 0.40 14.00
CA ASP A 29 11.29 -1.06 13.95
C ASP A 29 9.88 -1.58 14.13
N PHE A 30 9.39 -2.34 13.16
CA PHE A 30 8.01 -2.78 13.13
C PHE A 30 7.93 -4.14 12.42
N CYS A 31 7.05 -5.00 12.87
CA CYS A 31 6.85 -6.28 12.20
C CYS A 31 5.41 -6.75 12.34
N VAL A 32 4.95 -7.46 11.31
CA VAL A 32 3.62 -8.06 11.27
C VAL A 32 3.78 -9.51 10.85
N LYS A 33 3.17 -10.40 11.59
CA LYS A 33 3.16 -11.84 11.26
C LYS A 33 2.11 -12.12 10.21
N GLU A 34 2.30 -13.22 9.51
CA GLU A 34 1.32 -13.70 8.54
C GLU A 34 -0.05 -13.90 9.21
N HIS A 35 -1.12 -13.49 8.55
CA HIS A 35 -2.51 -13.56 9.02
C HIS A 35 -2.84 -12.67 10.22
N GLU A 36 -1.98 -11.75 10.58
CA GLU A 36 -2.20 -10.84 11.70
C GLU A 36 -2.97 -9.59 11.25
N PHE A 37 -3.88 -9.12 12.10
CA PHE A 37 -4.59 -7.85 11.90
C PHE A 37 -4.00 -6.83 12.86
N VAL A 38 -3.47 -5.73 12.32
CA VAL A 38 -2.74 -4.72 13.10
C VAL A 38 -3.37 -3.35 12.88
N ALA A 39 -3.58 -2.61 13.96
CA ALA A 39 -4.01 -1.22 13.92
C ALA A 39 -2.85 -0.31 14.35
N ILE A 40 -2.60 0.72 13.56
CA ILE A 40 -1.59 1.74 13.88
C ILE A 40 -2.33 2.97 14.36
N ILE A 41 -2.13 3.32 15.62
CA ILE A 41 -2.80 4.45 16.25
C ILE A 41 -1.79 5.51 16.65
N GLY A 42 -2.25 6.76 16.72
CA GLY A 42 -1.42 7.89 17.11
C GLY A 42 -2.09 9.21 16.76
N LYS A 43 -1.52 10.28 17.24
CA LYS A 43 -2.02 11.62 16.93
C LYS A 43 -1.77 12.00 15.47
N SER A 44 -2.57 12.92 14.94
CA SER A 44 -2.33 13.49 13.62
C SER A 44 -0.89 14.03 13.53
N GLY A 45 -0.20 13.73 12.45
CA GLY A 45 1.18 14.14 12.24
C GLY A 45 2.22 13.25 12.91
N SER A 46 1.83 12.11 13.49
CA SER A 46 2.77 11.18 14.13
C SER A 46 3.49 10.23 13.18
N GLY A 47 3.20 10.32 11.88
CA GLY A 47 3.86 9.49 10.88
C GLY A 47 3.11 8.22 10.47
N LYS A 48 1.87 8.03 10.93
CA LYS A 48 1.08 6.84 10.60
C LYS A 48 0.91 6.63 9.09
N SER A 49 0.46 7.68 8.39
CA SER A 49 0.25 7.61 6.95
C SER A 49 1.57 7.40 6.21
N THR A 50 2.64 8.05 6.68
CA THR A 50 3.98 7.87 6.10
C THR A 50 4.43 6.42 6.25
N LEU A 51 4.24 5.82 7.41
CA LEU A 51 4.58 4.41 7.62
C LEU A 51 3.81 3.50 6.66
N LEU A 52 2.51 3.71 6.52
CA LEU A 52 1.69 2.93 5.58
C LEU A 52 2.16 3.09 4.14
N HIS A 53 2.56 4.30 3.74
CA HIS A 53 3.08 4.56 2.39
C HIS A 53 4.40 3.80 2.15
N MET A 54 5.26 3.73 3.17
CA MET A 54 6.52 2.96 3.06
C MET A 54 6.24 1.47 2.97
N LEU A 55 5.34 0.94 3.79
CA LEU A 55 4.96 -0.48 3.79
C LEU A 55 4.27 -0.87 2.49
N GLY A 56 3.49 0.03 1.92
CA GLY A 56 2.80 -0.19 0.66
C GLY A 56 3.65 0.04 -0.59
N GLY A 57 4.89 0.49 -0.41
CA GLY A 57 5.75 0.78 -1.55
C GLY A 57 5.33 1.99 -2.36
N LEU A 58 4.54 2.90 -1.78
CA LEU A 58 4.06 4.10 -2.46
C LEU A 58 5.10 5.22 -2.48
N ASP A 59 6.10 5.13 -1.63
CA ASP A 59 7.18 6.10 -1.54
C ASP A 59 8.47 5.38 -1.15
N ILE A 60 9.59 6.04 -1.31
CA ILE A 60 10.91 5.47 -1.05
C ILE A 60 11.42 5.97 0.30
N PRO A 61 11.87 5.08 1.20
CA PRO A 61 12.46 5.51 2.47
C PRO A 61 13.73 6.32 2.26
N THR A 62 14.03 7.20 3.21
CA THR A 62 15.32 7.90 3.25
C THR A 62 16.43 6.91 3.60
N SER A 63 16.18 6.03 4.55
CA SER A 63 17.10 4.95 4.92
C SER A 63 16.36 3.88 5.71
N GLY A 64 17.05 2.81 6.06
CA GLY A 64 16.47 1.68 6.77
C GLY A 64 15.96 0.63 5.81
N GLU A 65 15.30 -0.39 6.35
CA GLU A 65 14.83 -1.53 5.57
C GLU A 65 13.32 -1.71 5.68
N VAL A 66 12.70 -2.03 4.55
CA VAL A 66 11.32 -2.49 4.49
C VAL A 66 11.32 -3.80 3.72
N VAL A 67 10.86 -4.86 4.38
CA VAL A 67 10.72 -6.18 3.76
C VAL A 67 9.26 -6.59 3.81
N VAL A 68 8.69 -6.89 2.66
CA VAL A 68 7.30 -7.35 2.55
C VAL A 68 7.30 -8.67 1.80
N ASP A 69 6.72 -9.67 2.42
CA ASP A 69 6.67 -11.05 1.90
C ASP A 69 8.05 -11.54 1.43
N GLY A 70 9.06 -11.29 2.26
CA GLY A 70 10.44 -11.70 2.00
C GLY A 70 11.19 -10.84 1.00
N LYS A 71 10.57 -9.79 0.45
CA LYS A 71 11.19 -8.96 -0.58
C LYS A 71 11.53 -7.58 -0.03
N ALA A 72 12.81 -7.21 -0.13
CA ALA A 72 13.28 -5.89 0.27
C ALA A 72 12.83 -4.84 -0.76
N LEU A 73 12.10 -3.83 -0.28
CA LEU A 73 11.57 -2.79 -1.17
C LEU A 73 12.59 -1.70 -1.49
N LEU A 74 13.54 -1.46 -0.59
CA LEU A 74 14.62 -0.51 -0.85
C LEU A 74 15.54 -1.09 -1.92
N GLY A 75 15.84 -0.32 -2.94
CA GLY A 75 16.66 -0.78 -4.05
C GLY A 75 15.87 -1.21 -5.27
N LEU A 76 14.56 -1.34 -5.16
CA LEU A 76 13.74 -1.59 -6.35
C LEU A 76 13.59 -0.31 -7.17
N LYS A 77 13.65 -0.46 -8.49
CA LYS A 77 13.35 0.65 -9.40
C LYS A 77 11.86 0.98 -9.35
N LYS A 78 11.49 2.17 -9.80
CA LYS A 78 10.09 2.62 -9.80
C LYS A 78 9.15 1.62 -10.48
N GLU A 79 9.56 1.08 -11.62
CA GLU A 79 8.76 0.11 -12.37
C GLU A 79 8.60 -1.19 -11.60
N GLN A 80 9.68 -1.66 -10.98
CA GLN A 80 9.66 -2.88 -10.17
C GLN A 80 8.78 -2.71 -8.93
N LEU A 81 8.86 -1.55 -8.30
CA LEU A 81 8.06 -1.23 -7.13
C LEU A 81 6.57 -1.13 -7.48
N ALA A 82 6.25 -0.53 -8.62
CA ALA A 82 4.86 -0.45 -9.10
C ALA A 82 4.28 -1.85 -9.37
N ILE A 83 5.06 -2.73 -9.99
CA ILE A 83 4.64 -4.12 -10.24
C ILE A 83 4.43 -4.86 -8.92
N PHE A 84 5.34 -4.69 -7.97
CA PHE A 84 5.23 -5.31 -6.66
C PHE A 84 3.96 -4.87 -5.93
N ARG A 85 3.68 -3.56 -5.89
CA ARG A 85 2.45 -3.03 -5.29
C ARG A 85 1.21 -3.65 -5.91
N ARG A 86 1.16 -3.64 -7.23
CA ARG A 86 0.01 -4.10 -7.98
C ARG A 86 -0.33 -5.56 -7.70
N ARG A 87 0.69 -6.39 -7.51
CA ARG A 87 0.54 -7.83 -7.32
C ARG A 87 0.40 -8.29 -5.88
N ASN A 88 0.96 -7.54 -4.94
CA ASN A 88 1.13 -8.03 -3.57
C ASN A 88 0.43 -7.20 -2.51
N ILE A 89 0.00 -5.98 -2.83
CA ILE A 89 -0.54 -5.04 -1.85
C ILE A 89 -1.87 -4.48 -2.31
N GLY A 90 -2.86 -4.53 -1.41
CA GLY A 90 -4.09 -3.77 -1.56
C GLY A 90 -4.02 -2.55 -0.66
N PHE A 91 -4.32 -1.37 -1.20
CA PHE A 91 -4.27 -0.13 -0.44
C PHE A 91 -5.61 0.60 -0.52
N ILE A 92 -6.13 1.00 0.63
CA ILE A 92 -7.34 1.82 0.71
C ILE A 92 -6.92 3.22 1.14
N PHE A 93 -7.02 4.16 0.21
CA PHE A 93 -6.62 5.54 0.45
C PHE A 93 -7.68 6.29 1.26
N GLN A 94 -7.25 7.26 2.04
CA GLN A 94 -8.13 8.10 2.83
C GLN A 94 -9.15 8.84 1.93
N ASN A 95 -8.74 9.21 0.72
CA ASN A 95 -9.58 9.89 -0.26
C ASN A 95 -10.08 8.95 -1.37
N TYR A 96 -10.07 7.65 -1.13
CA TYR A 96 -10.51 6.58 -2.03
C TYR A 96 -9.74 6.45 -3.33
N ASN A 97 -9.23 7.53 -3.90
CA ASN A 97 -8.39 7.55 -5.12
C ASN A 97 -9.04 6.91 -6.34
N LEU A 98 -10.34 7.10 -6.50
CA LEU A 98 -11.07 6.59 -7.65
C LEU A 98 -10.84 7.48 -8.88
N VAL A 99 -10.86 6.86 -10.06
CA VAL A 99 -10.78 7.59 -11.32
C VAL A 99 -12.19 8.08 -11.66
N PRO A 100 -12.44 9.41 -11.70
CA PRO A 100 -13.79 9.95 -11.82
C PRO A 100 -14.48 9.62 -13.15
N ASP A 101 -13.70 9.49 -14.22
CA ASP A 101 -14.23 9.20 -15.56
C ASP A 101 -14.59 7.74 -15.80
N LEU A 102 -14.24 6.88 -14.84
CA LEU A 102 -14.54 5.45 -14.93
C LEU A 102 -15.75 5.11 -14.06
N SER A 103 -16.49 4.08 -14.48
CA SER A 103 -17.59 3.54 -13.70
C SER A 103 -17.06 2.83 -12.45
N VAL A 104 -17.98 2.42 -11.56
CA VAL A 104 -17.64 1.60 -10.40
C VAL A 104 -16.96 0.30 -10.83
N TYR A 105 -17.55 -0.40 -11.80
CA TYR A 105 -16.99 -1.63 -12.33
C TYR A 105 -15.58 -1.40 -12.89
N GLU A 106 -15.40 -0.38 -13.70
CA GLU A 106 -14.11 -0.07 -14.31
C GLU A 106 -13.04 0.27 -13.26
N ASN A 107 -13.39 0.98 -12.19
CA ASN A 107 -12.47 1.25 -11.09
C ASN A 107 -12.06 -0.02 -10.36
N VAL A 108 -13.01 -0.95 -10.15
CA VAL A 108 -12.74 -2.20 -9.44
C VAL A 108 -11.76 -3.09 -10.22
N ILE A 109 -11.92 -3.19 -11.52
CA ILE A 109 -11.09 -4.08 -12.36
C ILE A 109 -9.76 -3.44 -12.79
N LEU A 110 -9.61 -2.13 -12.63
CA LEU A 110 -8.45 -1.40 -13.13
C LEU A 110 -7.10 -1.99 -12.70
N PRO A 111 -6.87 -2.33 -11.41
CA PRO A 111 -5.60 -2.93 -11.00
C PRO A 111 -5.30 -4.24 -11.70
N VAL A 112 -6.32 -5.07 -11.94
CA VAL A 112 -6.16 -6.35 -12.63
C VAL A 112 -5.80 -6.12 -14.09
N GLU A 113 -6.47 -5.18 -14.75
CA GLU A 113 -6.19 -4.84 -16.15
C GLU A 113 -4.78 -4.24 -16.31
N LEU A 114 -4.37 -3.36 -15.40
CA LEU A 114 -3.03 -2.78 -15.43
C LEU A 114 -1.93 -3.82 -15.25
N ASP A 115 -2.24 -4.91 -14.57
CA ASP A 115 -1.30 -6.02 -14.40
C ASP A 115 -1.31 -7.00 -15.59
N GLY A 116 -2.13 -6.74 -16.60
CA GLY A 116 -2.25 -7.60 -17.77
C GLY A 116 -2.94 -8.93 -17.50
N ARG A 117 -3.59 -9.07 -16.36
CA ARG A 117 -4.31 -10.29 -15.99
C ARG A 117 -5.71 -10.30 -16.58
N HIS A 118 -6.21 -11.50 -16.77
CA HIS A 118 -7.58 -11.69 -17.20
C HIS A 118 -8.55 -11.36 -16.04
N VAL A 119 -9.55 -10.56 -16.32
CA VAL A 119 -10.57 -10.19 -15.32
C VAL A 119 -11.60 -11.31 -15.20
N ASP A 120 -11.80 -11.84 -14.01
CA ASP A 120 -12.89 -12.78 -13.71
C ASP A 120 -14.17 -11.97 -13.51
N ARG A 121 -14.93 -11.82 -14.57
CA ARG A 121 -16.13 -10.96 -14.57
C ARG A 121 -17.21 -11.47 -13.64
N GLU A 122 -17.35 -12.78 -13.50
CA GLU A 122 -18.34 -13.36 -12.60
C GLU A 122 -17.99 -13.10 -11.13
N TYR A 123 -16.72 -13.23 -10.80
CA TYR A 123 -16.23 -12.94 -9.46
C TYR A 123 -16.45 -11.47 -9.08
N VAL A 124 -16.11 -10.57 -9.99
CA VAL A 124 -16.32 -9.13 -9.78
C VAL A 124 -17.80 -8.81 -9.62
N LYS A 125 -18.65 -9.42 -10.44
CA LYS A 125 -20.11 -9.26 -10.35
C LYS A 125 -20.61 -9.71 -9.00
N GLU A 126 -20.15 -10.84 -8.52
CA GLU A 126 -20.52 -11.40 -7.21
C GLU A 126 -20.11 -10.45 -6.09
N ILE A 127 -18.92 -9.90 -6.13
CA ILE A 127 -18.45 -8.92 -5.13
C ILE A 127 -19.32 -7.67 -5.16
N LEU A 128 -19.64 -7.14 -6.33
CA LEU A 128 -20.47 -5.94 -6.47
C LEU A 128 -21.87 -6.16 -5.93
N GLU A 129 -22.45 -7.33 -6.19
CA GLU A 129 -23.75 -7.69 -5.64
C GLU A 129 -23.71 -7.79 -4.12
N LEU A 130 -22.66 -8.43 -3.57
CA LEU A 130 -22.48 -8.57 -2.14
C LEU A 130 -22.36 -7.22 -1.44
N LEU A 131 -21.74 -6.23 -2.09
CA LEU A 131 -21.55 -4.89 -1.56
C LEU A 131 -22.73 -3.94 -1.88
N GLY A 132 -23.73 -4.40 -2.61
CA GLY A 132 -24.87 -3.58 -3.00
C GLY A 132 -24.57 -2.58 -4.10
N LEU A 133 -23.54 -2.83 -4.92
CA LEU A 133 -23.08 -1.91 -5.97
C LEU A 133 -23.45 -2.37 -7.39
N SER A 134 -24.18 -3.48 -7.53
CA SER A 134 -24.46 -4.06 -8.85
C SER A 134 -25.22 -3.13 -9.79
N GLU A 135 -26.01 -2.21 -9.27
CA GLU A 135 -26.76 -1.23 -10.06
C GLU A 135 -25.97 0.02 -10.43
N LYS A 136 -24.74 0.17 -9.92
CA LYS A 136 -23.91 1.36 -10.07
C LYS A 136 -22.73 1.17 -11.02
N LYS A 137 -22.94 0.40 -12.03
CA LYS A 137 -21.91 0.13 -13.06
C LYS A 137 -21.42 1.38 -13.78
#